data_335271e8ce0f987dfd153035cf58182c
#
_entry.id   335271e8ce0f987dfd153035cf58182c
#
_cell.length_a   1.000
_cell.length_b   1.000
_cell.length_c   1.000
_cell.angle_alpha   90.00
_cell.angle_beta   90.00
_cell.angle_gamma   90.00
#
_symmetry.space_group_name_H-M   'P 1'
#
loop_
_entity.id
_entity.type
_entity.pdbx_description
1 polymer ?
#
loop_
_entity_poly.entity_id
_entity_poly.type
_entity_poly.pdbx_seq_one_letter_code
_entity_poly.pdbx_strand_id
1 'polypeptide(L)'
;MQNQFHEFNRLHQQSEPLLLANAWDAQSARLFEQQNCKAIATSSAAVAESLGYNDGEEMPFDEYLFVIKRIASSVSIPFSVDMEGGYGNSPAIIVENITRLYELGVSGINIEDSIVTDGKRSIADPSVFAAKLQQVAHLLDTRNISMFINVRSDSFLLGLPNPTEDALSRAKLYQDTGVHGLFFPCVTELEDISQLTKYSKLPVNIMCMPGLAGFQQLKQAGVKRISAGPFLNKKVYRQLAESVNRIQLEQNFSTLF
;
A
#
# COMPACT_ATOMS: atom_id res chain seq x y z
N MET A 1 9.65 9.64 18.84
CA MET A 1 9.13 8.26 18.79
C MET A 1 10.15 7.41 18.04
N GLN A 2 10.45 6.22 18.53
CA GLN A 2 11.41 5.33 17.85
C GLN A 2 10.73 4.79 16.58
N ASN A 3 11.39 4.91 15.43
CA ASN A 3 10.89 4.33 14.18
C ASN A 3 10.83 2.81 14.31
N GLN A 4 9.70 2.21 13.99
CA GLN A 4 9.46 0.77 14.08
C GLN A 4 9.89 0.01 12.81
N PHE A 5 10.79 0.55 12.03
CA PHE A 5 11.31 -0.05 10.80
C PHE A 5 11.80 -1.49 10.99
N HIS A 6 12.61 -1.73 12.02
CA HIS A 6 13.17 -3.08 12.26
C HIS A 6 12.08 -4.11 12.53
N GLU A 7 11.07 -3.76 13.32
CA GLU A 7 9.94 -4.65 13.58
C GLU A 7 9.11 -4.87 12.31
N PHE A 8 8.84 -3.80 11.56
CA PHE A 8 8.10 -3.91 10.31
C PHE A 8 8.84 -4.79 9.29
N ASN A 9 10.15 -4.61 9.14
CA ASN A 9 10.98 -5.46 8.29
C ASN A 9 10.98 -6.93 8.76
N ARG A 10 11.10 -7.17 10.07
CA ARG A 10 11.05 -8.52 10.67
C ARG A 10 9.72 -9.23 10.35
N LEU A 11 8.60 -8.51 10.39
CA LEU A 11 7.28 -9.05 10.06
C LEU A 11 7.20 -9.59 8.62
N HIS A 12 7.95 -9.02 7.67
CA HIS A 12 8.01 -9.49 6.28
C HIS A 12 8.90 -10.74 6.10
N GLN A 13 9.72 -11.10 7.10
CA GLN A 13 10.62 -12.26 7.03
C GLN A 13 10.03 -13.53 7.68
N GLN A 14 8.82 -13.45 8.24
CA GLN A 14 8.17 -14.57 8.90
C GLN A 14 7.71 -15.65 7.91
N SER A 15 7.45 -16.87 8.46
CA SER A 15 6.87 -17.97 7.67
C SER A 15 5.42 -17.69 7.24
N GLU A 16 4.66 -17.00 8.10
CA GLU A 16 3.30 -16.59 7.81
C GLU A 16 3.29 -15.25 7.06
N PRO A 17 2.44 -15.08 6.03
CA PRO A 17 2.26 -13.81 5.39
C PRO A 17 1.77 -12.73 6.38
N LEU A 18 2.36 -11.54 6.33
CA LEU A 18 1.87 -10.40 7.07
C LEU A 18 0.56 -9.91 6.46
N LEU A 19 -0.53 -9.99 7.24
CA LEU A 19 -1.80 -9.38 6.86
C LEU A 19 -1.79 -7.89 7.23
N LEU A 20 -1.99 -7.02 6.24
CA LEU A 20 -2.16 -5.59 6.44
C LEU A 20 -3.60 -5.15 6.17
N ALA A 21 -4.27 -4.69 7.22
CA ALA A 21 -5.50 -3.93 7.08
C ALA A 21 -5.14 -2.48 6.69
N ASN A 22 -5.86 -1.93 5.70
CA ASN A 22 -5.59 -0.59 5.19
C ASN A 22 -6.57 0.41 5.83
N ALA A 23 -6.03 1.30 6.65
CA ALA A 23 -6.77 2.35 7.35
C ALA A 23 -6.96 3.59 6.45
N TRP A 24 -8.02 4.34 6.71
CA TRP A 24 -8.34 5.60 6.07
C TRP A 24 -8.55 6.75 7.07
N ASP A 25 -8.64 6.41 8.36
CA ASP A 25 -8.77 7.35 9.47
C ASP A 25 -8.23 6.75 10.78
N ALA A 26 -8.21 7.55 11.83
CA ALA A 26 -7.75 7.12 13.15
C ALA A 26 -8.66 6.08 13.80
N GLN A 27 -9.96 6.05 13.45
CA GLN A 27 -10.92 5.08 14.01
C GLN A 27 -10.68 3.69 13.42
N SER A 28 -10.55 3.57 12.10
CA SER A 28 -10.22 2.32 11.43
C SER A 28 -8.86 1.78 11.88
N ALA A 29 -7.87 2.66 12.03
CA ALA A 29 -6.53 2.28 12.51
C ALA A 29 -6.57 1.66 13.92
N ARG A 30 -7.24 2.31 14.88
CA ARG A 30 -7.41 1.76 16.23
C ARG A 30 -8.18 0.45 16.24
N LEU A 31 -9.22 0.34 15.41
CA LEU A 31 -9.99 -0.90 15.28
C LEU A 31 -9.10 -2.06 14.84
N PHE A 32 -8.23 -1.84 13.85
CA PHE A 32 -7.33 -2.89 13.37
C PHE A 32 -6.31 -3.30 14.43
N GLU A 33 -5.73 -2.37 15.18
CA GLU A 33 -4.85 -2.70 16.31
C GLU A 33 -5.59 -3.50 17.39
N GLN A 34 -6.82 -3.11 17.75
CA GLN A 34 -7.67 -3.85 18.70
C GLN A 34 -8.02 -5.28 18.21
N GLN A 35 -8.07 -5.49 16.91
CA GLN A 35 -8.25 -6.81 16.30
C GLN A 35 -6.93 -7.58 16.14
N ASN A 36 -5.88 -7.17 16.85
CA ASN A 36 -4.56 -7.82 16.89
C ASN A 36 -3.81 -7.84 15.54
N CYS A 37 -4.10 -6.92 14.63
CA CYS A 37 -3.23 -6.70 13.47
C CYS A 37 -1.81 -6.38 13.95
N LYS A 38 -0.81 -7.01 13.35
CA LYS A 38 0.61 -6.81 13.75
C LYS A 38 1.21 -5.53 13.16
N ALA A 39 0.62 -5.04 12.10
CA ALA A 39 0.92 -3.78 11.44
C ALA A 39 -0.30 -3.33 10.66
N ILE A 40 -0.34 -2.05 10.29
CA ILE A 40 -1.38 -1.48 9.41
C ILE A 40 -0.74 -0.71 8.26
N ALA A 41 -1.53 -0.43 7.23
CA ALA A 41 -1.15 0.49 6.17
C ALA A 41 -2.26 1.50 5.92
N THR A 42 -2.01 2.58 5.16
CA THR A 42 -3.10 3.36 4.55
C THR A 42 -3.54 2.73 3.22
N SER A 43 -4.73 3.14 2.77
CA SER A 43 -5.11 3.11 1.37
C SER A 43 -5.26 4.56 0.92
N SER A 44 -4.38 5.03 0.02
CA SER A 44 -4.45 6.40 -0.54
C SER A 44 -5.81 6.66 -1.16
N ALA A 45 -6.31 5.73 -1.97
CA ALA A 45 -7.64 5.80 -2.58
C ALA A 45 -8.77 5.97 -1.55
N ALA A 46 -8.75 5.22 -0.43
CA ALA A 46 -9.78 5.34 0.61
C ALA A 46 -9.69 6.66 1.38
N VAL A 47 -8.48 7.17 1.62
CA VAL A 47 -8.29 8.49 2.25
C VAL A 47 -8.75 9.60 1.31
N ALA A 48 -8.31 9.57 0.05
CA ALA A 48 -8.69 10.54 -0.97
C ALA A 48 -10.23 10.62 -1.12
N GLU A 49 -10.90 9.47 -1.30
CA GLU A 49 -12.35 9.39 -1.41
C GLU A 49 -13.06 9.94 -0.16
N SER A 50 -12.52 9.69 1.04
CA SER A 50 -13.09 10.20 2.30
C SER A 50 -12.97 11.73 2.44
N LEU A 51 -12.05 12.35 1.72
CA LEU A 51 -11.84 13.80 1.66
C LEU A 51 -12.43 14.46 0.41
N GLY A 52 -13.06 13.68 -0.49
CA GLY A 52 -13.70 14.16 -1.71
C GLY A 52 -12.77 14.31 -2.92
N TYR A 53 -11.59 13.68 -2.88
CA TYR A 53 -10.63 13.63 -3.98
C TYR A 53 -10.71 12.29 -4.73
N ASN A 54 -10.28 12.29 -5.99
CA ASN A 54 -10.00 11.05 -6.70
C ASN A 54 -8.61 10.50 -6.33
N ASP A 55 -8.40 9.21 -6.56
CA ASP A 55 -7.10 8.53 -6.45
C ASP A 55 -6.13 9.02 -7.56
N GLY A 56 -4.86 9.13 -7.27
CA GLY A 56 -3.83 9.54 -8.23
C GLY A 56 -3.19 10.89 -7.95
N GLU A 57 -2.86 11.17 -6.69
CA GLU A 57 -2.20 12.41 -6.21
C GLU A 57 -3.02 13.70 -6.44
N GLU A 58 -4.35 13.61 -6.63
CA GLU A 58 -5.21 14.80 -6.66
C GLU A 58 -5.30 15.47 -5.28
N MET A 59 -5.26 14.68 -4.22
CA MET A 59 -5.23 15.19 -2.84
C MET A 59 -3.86 15.81 -2.55
N PRO A 60 -3.80 17.08 -2.08
CA PRO A 60 -2.54 17.71 -1.69
C PRO A 60 -1.82 16.90 -0.59
N PHE A 61 -0.50 16.74 -0.70
CA PHE A 61 0.27 15.96 0.28
C PHE A 61 0.10 16.46 1.72
N ASP A 62 -0.05 17.75 1.94
CA ASP A 62 -0.25 18.31 3.28
C ASP A 62 -1.57 17.88 3.92
N GLU A 63 -2.64 17.73 3.13
CA GLU A 63 -3.91 17.20 3.61
C GLU A 63 -3.81 15.71 3.91
N TYR A 64 -3.14 14.96 3.04
CA TYR A 64 -2.85 13.55 3.30
C TYR A 64 -2.00 13.38 4.56
N LEU A 65 -0.95 14.17 4.72
CA LEU A 65 -0.08 14.16 5.89
C LEU A 65 -0.83 14.46 7.19
N PHE A 66 -1.84 15.34 7.15
CA PHE A 66 -2.70 15.59 8.30
C PHE A 66 -3.44 14.31 8.74
N VAL A 67 -4.02 13.56 7.80
CA VAL A 67 -4.69 12.29 8.10
C VAL A 67 -3.68 11.26 8.63
N ILE A 68 -2.52 11.13 7.98
CA ILE A 68 -1.44 10.23 8.40
C ILE A 68 -1.01 10.54 9.85
N LYS A 69 -0.84 11.80 10.19
CA LYS A 69 -0.51 12.24 11.56
C LYS A 69 -1.56 11.78 12.57
N ARG A 70 -2.85 11.85 12.23
CA ARG A 70 -3.96 11.39 13.09
C ARG A 70 -3.94 9.87 13.27
N ILE A 71 -3.68 9.12 12.19
CA ILE A 71 -3.52 7.67 12.23
C ILE A 71 -2.30 7.29 13.09
N ALA A 72 -1.13 7.82 12.78
CA ALA A 72 0.13 7.51 13.47
C ALA A 72 0.06 7.78 14.98
N SER A 73 -0.63 8.86 15.40
CA SER A 73 -0.82 9.18 16.82
C SER A 73 -1.85 8.30 17.55
N SER A 74 -2.57 7.45 16.83
CA SER A 74 -3.68 6.65 17.38
C SER A 74 -3.34 5.17 17.60
N VAL A 75 -2.18 4.71 17.11
CA VAL A 75 -1.72 3.31 17.18
C VAL A 75 -0.27 3.22 17.65
N SER A 76 0.11 2.04 18.14
CA SER A 76 1.47 1.73 18.61
C SER A 76 2.19 0.69 17.74
N ILE A 77 1.48 0.02 16.84
CA ILE A 77 2.02 -0.98 15.92
C ILE A 77 2.66 -0.35 14.69
N PRO A 78 3.55 -1.05 13.95
CA PRO A 78 4.14 -0.55 12.71
C PRO A 78 3.09 -0.09 11.70
N PHE A 79 3.37 1.08 11.09
CA PHE A 79 2.46 1.74 10.18
C PHE A 79 3.15 2.06 8.85
N SER A 80 2.53 1.64 7.74
CA SER A 80 2.99 1.90 6.36
C SER A 80 2.03 2.86 5.65
N VAL A 81 2.57 3.74 4.82
CA VAL A 81 1.79 4.73 4.06
C VAL A 81 1.85 4.45 2.57
N ASP A 82 0.72 4.49 1.89
CA ASP A 82 0.63 4.39 0.44
C ASP A 82 0.88 5.78 -0.17
N MET A 83 2.07 5.98 -0.72
CA MET A 83 2.52 7.28 -1.25
C MET A 83 2.28 7.45 -2.75
N GLU A 84 1.54 6.57 -3.38
CA GLU A 84 1.30 6.63 -4.83
C GLU A 84 2.63 6.79 -5.61
N GLY A 85 2.79 7.81 -6.47
CA GLY A 85 4.04 8.10 -7.18
C GLY A 85 5.10 8.82 -6.34
N GLY A 86 4.78 9.21 -5.10
CA GLY A 86 5.67 9.87 -4.15
C GLY A 86 5.34 11.32 -3.84
N TYR A 87 4.26 11.87 -4.40
CA TYR A 87 3.85 13.28 -4.27
C TYR A 87 4.98 14.25 -4.65
N GLY A 88 5.71 13.90 -5.72
CA GLY A 88 6.81 14.73 -6.20
C GLY A 88 7.41 14.27 -7.52
N ASN A 89 7.85 15.23 -8.32
CA ASN A 89 8.42 14.98 -9.65
C ASN A 89 9.94 14.70 -9.64
N SER A 90 10.59 14.79 -8.47
CA SER A 90 12.03 14.51 -8.34
C SER A 90 12.32 13.68 -7.09
N PRO A 91 13.40 12.88 -7.09
CA PRO A 91 13.82 12.10 -5.91
C PRO A 91 14.01 12.95 -4.65
N ALA A 92 14.48 14.19 -4.79
CA ALA A 92 14.68 15.08 -3.66
C ALA A 92 13.36 15.47 -2.97
N ILE A 93 12.31 15.78 -3.74
CA ILE A 93 10.97 16.10 -3.20
C ILE A 93 10.35 14.86 -2.55
N ILE A 94 10.47 13.70 -3.21
CA ILE A 94 9.96 12.42 -2.66
C ILE A 94 10.63 12.12 -1.31
N VAL A 95 11.95 12.29 -1.21
CA VAL A 95 12.70 12.07 0.04
C VAL A 95 12.30 13.08 1.11
N GLU A 96 12.00 14.32 0.76
CA GLU A 96 11.47 15.31 1.72
C GLU A 96 10.11 14.85 2.28
N ASN A 97 9.21 14.39 1.42
CA ASN A 97 7.93 13.84 1.85
C ASN A 97 8.10 12.59 2.74
N ILE A 98 9.01 11.68 2.38
CA ILE A 98 9.34 10.51 3.20
C ILE A 98 9.94 10.93 4.55
N THR A 99 10.77 11.97 4.60
CA THR A 99 11.33 12.51 5.84
C THR A 99 10.21 12.97 6.78
N ARG A 100 9.22 13.68 6.27
CA ARG A 100 8.04 14.13 7.05
C ARG A 100 7.22 12.94 7.59
N LEU A 101 7.09 11.87 6.82
CA LEU A 101 6.45 10.63 7.29
C LEU A 101 7.28 9.93 8.37
N TYR A 102 8.59 9.86 8.18
CA TYR A 102 9.51 9.29 9.16
C TYR A 102 9.45 10.00 10.51
N GLU A 103 9.36 11.33 10.51
CA GLU A 103 9.21 12.14 11.73
C GLU A 103 7.90 11.87 12.47
N LEU A 104 6.86 11.41 11.78
CA LEU A 104 5.60 10.94 12.37
C LEU A 104 5.64 9.50 12.90
N GLY A 105 6.78 8.79 12.72
CA GLY A 105 6.94 7.40 13.16
C GLY A 105 6.46 6.35 12.15
N VAL A 106 6.21 6.74 10.89
CA VAL A 106 5.88 5.80 9.80
C VAL A 106 7.07 4.87 9.57
N SER A 107 6.79 3.57 9.43
CA SER A 107 7.80 2.50 9.33
C SER A 107 8.06 2.06 7.90
N GLY A 108 7.13 2.30 6.99
CA GLY A 108 7.23 1.91 5.59
C GLY A 108 6.34 2.72 4.68
N ILE A 109 6.61 2.62 3.39
CA ILE A 109 5.81 3.24 2.34
C ILE A 109 5.56 2.25 1.20
N ASN A 110 4.47 2.43 0.45
CA ASN A 110 4.41 1.99 -0.94
C ASN A 110 4.77 3.17 -1.85
N ILE A 111 5.46 2.88 -2.94
CA ILE A 111 5.67 3.81 -4.05
C ILE A 111 5.46 3.06 -5.36
N GLU A 112 4.74 3.66 -6.32
CA GLU A 112 4.30 2.96 -7.53
C GLU A 112 4.94 3.49 -8.81
N ASP A 113 5.02 2.59 -9.80
CA ASP A 113 5.54 2.87 -11.14
C ASP A 113 4.48 3.42 -12.10
N SER A 114 3.27 3.68 -11.64
CA SER A 114 2.26 4.35 -12.46
C SER A 114 2.32 5.87 -12.35
N ILE A 115 1.78 6.51 -13.37
CA ILE A 115 1.67 7.96 -13.52
C ILE A 115 0.21 8.26 -13.85
N VAL A 116 -0.39 9.19 -13.14
CA VAL A 116 -1.73 9.69 -13.45
C VAL A 116 -1.61 11.08 -14.07
N THR A 117 -2.14 11.24 -15.28
CA THR A 117 -2.18 12.52 -15.99
C THR A 117 -3.59 12.70 -16.55
N ASP A 118 -4.23 13.81 -16.21
CA ASP A 118 -5.62 14.12 -16.63
C ASP A 118 -6.59 12.96 -16.32
N GLY A 119 -6.48 12.37 -15.13
CA GLY A 119 -7.30 11.26 -14.67
C GLY A 119 -7.03 9.92 -15.36
N LYS A 120 -6.02 9.84 -16.22
CA LYS A 120 -5.62 8.59 -16.89
C LYS A 120 -4.34 8.03 -16.29
N ARG A 121 -4.43 6.78 -15.81
CA ARG A 121 -3.28 6.05 -15.30
C ARG A 121 -2.52 5.36 -16.42
N SER A 122 -1.21 5.53 -16.42
CA SER A 122 -0.27 4.86 -17.33
C SER A 122 0.92 4.34 -16.53
N ILE A 123 1.73 3.47 -17.13
CA ILE A 123 2.91 2.92 -16.46
C ILE A 123 4.18 3.63 -16.94
N ALA A 124 5.08 3.95 -16.01
CA ALA A 124 6.37 4.56 -16.31
C ALA A 124 7.33 3.61 -17.01
N ASP A 125 8.32 4.16 -17.73
CA ASP A 125 9.45 3.37 -18.20
C ASP A 125 10.16 2.75 -16.99
N PRO A 126 10.37 1.41 -16.98
CA PRO A 126 10.89 0.72 -15.81
C PRO A 126 12.33 1.10 -15.47
N SER A 127 13.17 1.45 -16.45
CA SER A 127 14.56 1.86 -16.21
C SER A 127 14.63 3.26 -15.59
N VAL A 128 13.76 4.17 -16.05
CA VAL A 128 13.64 5.52 -15.48
C VAL A 128 13.14 5.45 -14.04
N PHE A 129 12.13 4.59 -13.77
CA PHE A 129 11.62 4.43 -12.43
C PHE A 129 12.62 3.73 -11.50
N ALA A 130 13.35 2.71 -11.96
CA ALA A 130 14.43 2.08 -11.21
C ALA A 130 15.53 3.08 -10.82
N ALA A 131 15.94 3.96 -11.74
CA ALA A 131 16.92 5.01 -11.46
C ALA A 131 16.39 6.01 -10.42
N LYS A 132 15.07 6.36 -10.45
CA LYS A 132 14.43 7.18 -9.43
C LYS A 132 14.47 6.47 -8.06
N LEU A 133 14.11 5.19 -7.98
CA LEU A 133 14.14 4.41 -6.74
C LEU A 133 15.55 4.35 -6.14
N GLN A 134 16.56 4.10 -6.96
CA GLN A 134 17.95 4.06 -6.52
C GLN A 134 18.41 5.39 -5.91
N GLN A 135 18.03 6.52 -6.53
CA GLN A 135 18.33 7.84 -6.00
C GLN A 135 17.58 8.10 -4.69
N VAL A 136 16.30 7.73 -4.59
CA VAL A 136 15.52 7.85 -3.34
C VAL A 136 16.18 7.04 -2.23
N ALA A 137 16.49 5.77 -2.47
CA ALA A 137 17.13 4.90 -1.47
C ALA A 137 18.49 5.47 -1.01
N HIS A 138 19.33 5.91 -1.95
CA HIS A 138 20.62 6.54 -1.62
C HIS A 138 20.48 7.81 -0.78
N LEU A 139 19.52 8.70 -1.11
CA LEU A 139 19.30 9.92 -0.36
C LEU A 139 18.76 9.64 1.06
N LEU A 140 17.92 8.63 1.23
CA LEU A 140 17.44 8.21 2.56
C LEU A 140 18.59 7.66 3.41
N ASP A 141 19.46 6.83 2.82
CA ASP A 141 20.64 6.29 3.49
C ASP A 141 21.58 7.40 3.95
N THR A 142 21.90 8.40 3.10
CA THR A 142 22.73 9.54 3.45
C THR A 142 22.16 10.39 4.58
N ARG A 143 20.82 10.41 4.75
CA ARG A 143 20.11 11.09 5.84
C ARG A 143 19.91 10.21 7.08
N ASN A 144 20.37 8.96 7.07
CA ASN A 144 20.13 7.96 8.13
C ASN A 144 18.61 7.74 8.40
N ILE A 145 17.79 7.77 7.36
CA ILE A 145 16.36 7.52 7.43
C ILE A 145 16.08 6.06 7.06
N SER A 146 15.70 5.26 8.05
CA SER A 146 15.29 3.87 7.84
C SER A 146 13.79 3.81 7.50
N MET A 147 13.45 3.48 6.25
CA MET A 147 12.09 3.39 5.75
C MET A 147 11.93 2.12 4.90
N PHE A 148 10.95 1.27 5.21
CA PHE A 148 10.64 0.10 4.40
C PHE A 148 9.97 0.55 3.09
N ILE A 149 10.67 0.44 1.98
CA ILE A 149 10.15 0.82 0.66
C ILE A 149 9.58 -0.43 -0.01
N ASN A 150 8.27 -0.46 -0.22
CA ASN A 150 7.54 -1.50 -0.94
C ASN A 150 7.16 -0.95 -2.32
N VAL A 151 7.81 -1.43 -3.36
CA VAL A 151 7.61 -0.94 -4.73
C VAL A 151 6.41 -1.62 -5.35
N ARG A 152 5.41 -0.83 -5.72
CA ARG A 152 4.23 -1.29 -6.44
C ARG A 152 4.45 -1.19 -7.94
N SER A 153 4.11 -2.27 -8.65
CA SER A 153 4.07 -2.31 -10.10
C SER A 153 2.66 -2.61 -10.60
N ASP A 154 2.13 -1.73 -11.44
CA ASP A 154 0.74 -1.73 -11.88
C ASP A 154 0.51 -2.54 -13.17
N SER A 155 1.41 -3.45 -13.55
CA SER A 155 1.30 -4.30 -14.75
C SER A 155 -0.04 -5.03 -14.85
N PHE A 156 -0.50 -5.64 -13.74
CA PHE A 156 -1.79 -6.34 -13.67
C PHE A 156 -2.98 -5.38 -13.53
N LEU A 157 -2.83 -4.31 -12.75
CA LEU A 157 -3.88 -3.31 -12.57
C LEU A 157 -4.29 -2.66 -13.90
N LEU A 158 -3.30 -2.38 -14.75
CA LEU A 158 -3.49 -1.77 -16.07
C LEU A 158 -3.88 -2.78 -17.16
N GLY A 159 -3.89 -4.09 -16.83
CA GLY A 159 -4.22 -5.14 -17.79
C GLY A 159 -3.28 -5.14 -19.00
N LEU A 160 -1.98 -4.96 -18.78
CA LEU A 160 -1.00 -4.94 -19.86
C LEU A 160 -1.00 -6.27 -20.61
N PRO A 161 -0.64 -6.28 -21.90
CA PRO A 161 -0.34 -7.53 -22.59
C PRO A 161 0.79 -8.28 -21.86
N ASN A 162 0.59 -9.58 -21.56
CA ASN A 162 1.54 -10.42 -20.82
C ASN A 162 1.98 -9.78 -19.47
N PRO A 163 1.05 -9.47 -18.57
CA PRO A 163 1.36 -8.68 -17.36
C PRO A 163 2.37 -9.37 -16.44
N THR A 164 2.44 -10.70 -16.45
CA THR A 164 3.42 -11.49 -15.68
C THR A 164 4.85 -11.28 -16.18
N GLU A 165 5.07 -11.31 -17.49
CA GLU A 165 6.39 -11.06 -18.10
C GLU A 165 6.83 -9.62 -17.84
N ASP A 166 5.93 -8.64 -17.98
CA ASP A 166 6.21 -7.23 -17.68
C ASP A 166 6.56 -7.05 -16.20
N ALA A 167 5.77 -7.62 -15.29
CA ALA A 167 6.02 -7.56 -13.85
C ALA A 167 7.37 -8.20 -13.46
N LEU A 168 7.74 -9.34 -14.05
CA LEU A 168 9.03 -9.99 -13.83
C LEU A 168 10.18 -9.13 -14.35
N SER A 169 10.02 -8.51 -15.52
CA SER A 169 11.02 -7.58 -16.08
C SER A 169 11.24 -6.37 -15.18
N ARG A 170 10.16 -5.79 -14.64
CA ARG A 170 10.21 -4.67 -13.67
C ARG A 170 10.82 -5.10 -12.35
N ALA A 171 10.40 -6.25 -11.81
CA ALA A 171 10.97 -6.82 -10.59
C ALA A 171 12.49 -6.96 -10.68
N LYS A 172 13.01 -7.39 -11.83
CA LYS A 172 14.44 -7.51 -12.09
C LYS A 172 15.20 -6.19 -11.91
N LEU A 173 14.61 -5.09 -12.34
CA LEU A 173 15.22 -3.78 -12.22
C LEU A 173 15.06 -3.20 -10.82
N TYR A 174 13.88 -3.38 -10.19
CA TYR A 174 13.57 -2.73 -8.94
C TYR A 174 14.25 -3.36 -7.72
N GLN A 175 14.37 -4.70 -7.69
CA GLN A 175 14.90 -5.41 -6.51
C GLN A 175 16.34 -5.07 -6.14
N ASP A 176 17.13 -4.53 -7.06
CA ASP A 176 18.53 -4.18 -6.83
C ASP A 176 18.73 -2.65 -6.60
N THR A 177 17.66 -1.88 -6.38
CA THR A 177 17.70 -0.42 -6.18
C THR A 177 17.80 0.03 -4.71
N GLY A 178 17.91 -0.90 -3.75
CA GLY A 178 17.93 -0.60 -2.32
C GLY A 178 16.54 -0.55 -1.67
N VAL A 179 15.51 -1.08 -2.33
CA VAL A 179 14.15 -1.21 -1.81
C VAL A 179 13.96 -2.51 -1.02
N HIS A 180 12.83 -2.67 -0.31
CA HIS A 180 12.66 -3.72 0.69
C HIS A 180 11.58 -4.74 0.35
N GLY A 181 10.71 -4.45 -0.60
CA GLY A 181 9.63 -5.33 -1.03
C GLY A 181 9.08 -4.96 -2.40
N LEU A 182 8.36 -5.90 -3.02
CA LEU A 182 7.66 -5.70 -4.29
C LEU A 182 6.18 -5.96 -4.10
N PHE A 183 5.35 -5.18 -4.75
CA PHE A 183 3.90 -5.25 -4.65
C PHE A 183 3.26 -5.31 -6.04
N PHE A 184 2.43 -6.32 -6.26
CA PHE A 184 1.71 -6.52 -7.51
C PHE A 184 0.20 -6.56 -7.22
N PRO A 185 -0.50 -5.40 -7.29
CA PRO A 185 -1.95 -5.37 -7.13
C PRO A 185 -2.63 -6.08 -8.31
N CYS A 186 -3.85 -6.59 -8.07
CA CYS A 186 -4.72 -7.22 -9.07
C CYS A 186 -4.23 -8.56 -9.66
N VAL A 187 -3.08 -9.09 -9.30
CA VAL A 187 -2.73 -10.47 -9.65
C VAL A 187 -3.56 -11.44 -8.80
N THR A 188 -4.20 -12.44 -9.42
CA THR A 188 -5.08 -13.43 -8.74
C THR A 188 -4.65 -14.86 -8.98
N GLU A 189 -4.04 -15.16 -10.13
CA GLU A 189 -3.68 -16.51 -10.50
C GLU A 189 -2.46 -17.00 -9.70
N LEU A 190 -2.60 -18.16 -9.05
CA LEU A 190 -1.54 -18.74 -8.21
C LEU A 190 -0.26 -19.04 -8.99
N GLU A 191 -0.37 -19.36 -10.28
CA GLU A 191 0.78 -19.62 -11.13
C GLU A 191 1.62 -18.34 -11.31
N ASP A 192 0.97 -17.22 -11.64
CA ASP A 192 1.63 -15.91 -11.78
C ASP A 192 2.26 -15.47 -10.46
N ILE A 193 1.49 -15.57 -9.36
CA ILE A 193 1.98 -15.26 -8.01
C ILE A 193 3.23 -16.09 -7.69
N SER A 194 3.21 -17.40 -7.98
CA SER A 194 4.34 -18.30 -7.74
C SER A 194 5.56 -17.96 -8.59
N GLN A 195 5.37 -17.51 -9.83
CA GLN A 195 6.47 -17.03 -10.67
C GLN A 195 7.11 -15.78 -10.09
N LEU A 196 6.31 -14.78 -9.68
CA LEU A 196 6.78 -13.54 -9.08
C LEU A 196 7.53 -13.78 -7.77
N THR A 197 7.00 -14.62 -6.88
CA THR A 197 7.64 -14.89 -5.58
C THR A 197 8.92 -15.71 -5.70
N LYS A 198 8.98 -16.67 -6.63
CA LYS A 198 10.20 -17.45 -6.90
C LYS A 198 11.32 -16.63 -7.54
N TYR A 199 10.94 -15.66 -8.36
CA TYR A 199 11.90 -14.80 -9.03
C TYR A 199 12.45 -13.70 -8.12
N SER A 200 11.59 -13.14 -7.24
CA SER A 200 11.95 -12.02 -6.38
C SER A 200 12.90 -12.43 -5.25
N LYS A 201 13.97 -11.67 -5.06
CA LYS A 201 14.85 -11.76 -3.86
C LYS A 201 14.22 -11.06 -2.64
N LEU A 202 13.17 -10.24 -2.87
CA LEU A 202 12.51 -9.44 -1.86
C LEU A 202 11.14 -10.02 -1.48
N PRO A 203 10.60 -9.71 -0.31
CA PRO A 203 9.23 -10.04 0.06
C PRO A 203 8.23 -9.55 -0.97
N VAL A 204 7.31 -10.42 -1.41
CA VAL A 204 6.25 -10.06 -2.35
C VAL A 204 4.95 -9.81 -1.61
N ASN A 205 4.33 -8.67 -1.92
CA ASN A 205 3.01 -8.27 -1.46
C ASN A 205 1.97 -8.52 -2.56
N ILE A 206 0.83 -9.08 -2.15
CA ILE A 206 -0.37 -9.26 -2.97
C ILE A 206 -1.51 -8.49 -2.31
N MET A 207 -2.42 -7.92 -3.11
CA MET A 207 -3.63 -7.26 -2.61
C MET A 207 -4.83 -8.21 -2.69
N CYS A 208 -5.74 -8.13 -1.73
CA CYS A 208 -6.99 -8.87 -1.79
C CYS A 208 -7.82 -8.44 -3.02
N MET A 209 -8.28 -9.44 -3.77
CA MET A 209 -9.09 -9.27 -4.96
C MET A 209 -10.19 -10.35 -4.99
N PRO A 210 -11.32 -10.10 -5.67
CA PRO A 210 -12.28 -11.18 -5.95
C PRO A 210 -11.57 -12.34 -6.67
N GLY A 211 -11.79 -13.56 -6.20
CA GLY A 211 -11.18 -14.77 -6.77
C GLY A 211 -9.76 -15.07 -6.29
N LEU A 212 -9.13 -14.21 -5.47
CA LEU A 212 -7.82 -14.50 -4.90
C LEU A 212 -7.86 -15.75 -4.02
N ALA A 213 -6.85 -16.60 -4.14
CA ALA A 213 -6.69 -17.81 -3.34
C ALA A 213 -6.62 -17.54 -1.82
N GLY A 214 -6.92 -18.56 -1.02
CA GLY A 214 -6.85 -18.46 0.44
C GLY A 214 -5.43 -18.29 0.98
N PHE A 215 -5.29 -17.80 2.21
CA PHE A 215 -4.01 -17.47 2.82
C PHE A 215 -3.01 -18.62 2.85
N GLN A 216 -3.49 -19.85 3.06
CA GLN A 216 -2.62 -21.04 3.06
C GLN A 216 -1.99 -21.30 1.68
N GLN A 217 -2.76 -21.11 0.60
CA GLN A 217 -2.27 -21.27 -0.76
C GLN A 217 -1.30 -20.13 -1.13
N LEU A 218 -1.61 -18.88 -0.72
CA LEU A 218 -0.72 -17.74 -0.91
C LEU A 218 0.61 -17.92 -0.16
N LYS A 219 0.56 -18.45 1.07
CA LYS A 219 1.76 -18.82 1.83
C LYS A 219 2.61 -19.86 1.08
N GLN A 220 1.98 -20.92 0.58
CA GLN A 220 2.66 -21.96 -0.22
C GLN A 220 3.25 -21.42 -1.51
N ALA A 221 2.59 -20.42 -2.12
CA ALA A 221 3.10 -19.69 -3.27
C ALA A 221 4.23 -18.70 -2.92
N GLY A 222 4.62 -18.56 -1.64
CA GLY A 222 5.75 -17.73 -1.21
C GLY A 222 5.42 -16.28 -0.92
N VAL A 223 4.13 -15.90 -0.89
CA VAL A 223 3.69 -14.54 -0.54
C VAL A 223 4.10 -14.19 0.89
N LYS A 224 4.60 -12.98 1.10
CA LYS A 224 5.07 -12.48 2.41
C LYS A 224 4.18 -11.40 3.01
N ARG A 225 3.38 -10.73 2.20
CA ARG A 225 2.45 -9.69 2.63
C ARG A 225 1.15 -9.78 1.83
N ILE A 226 0.03 -9.65 2.53
CA ILE A 226 -1.30 -9.56 1.94
C ILE A 226 -1.95 -8.29 2.45
N SER A 227 -2.32 -7.37 1.57
CA SER A 227 -2.95 -6.10 1.91
C SER A 227 -4.42 -6.06 1.49
N ALA A 228 -5.25 -5.37 2.27
CA ALA A 228 -6.68 -5.26 2.00
C ALA A 228 -7.00 -4.19 0.92
N GLY A 229 -6.09 -3.24 0.67
CA GLY A 229 -6.37 -2.12 -0.22
C GLY A 229 -7.60 -1.30 0.22
N PRO A 230 -8.39 -0.75 -0.69
CA PRO A 230 -9.58 0.04 -0.35
C PRO A 230 -10.80 -0.82 0.06
N PHE A 231 -10.72 -2.16 0.01
CA PHE A 231 -11.92 -3.00 0.07
C PHE A 231 -12.61 -3.02 1.44
N LEU A 232 -11.87 -2.82 2.55
CA LEU A 232 -12.48 -2.69 3.87
C LEU A 232 -13.29 -1.40 3.97
N ASN A 233 -12.75 -0.29 3.49
CA ASN A 233 -13.46 0.99 3.40
C ASN A 233 -14.72 0.86 2.53
N LYS A 234 -14.58 0.37 1.30
CA LYS A 234 -15.71 0.16 0.38
C LYS A 234 -16.79 -0.73 0.97
N LYS A 235 -16.43 -1.76 1.74
CA LYS A 235 -17.39 -2.61 2.44
C LYS A 235 -18.19 -1.84 3.49
N VAL A 236 -17.53 -1.02 4.30
CA VAL A 236 -18.18 -0.19 5.35
C VAL A 236 -19.17 0.78 4.73
N TYR A 237 -18.75 1.52 3.70
CA TYR A 237 -19.64 2.51 3.05
C TYR A 237 -20.80 1.85 2.30
N ARG A 238 -20.60 0.66 1.72
CA ARG A 238 -21.72 -0.11 1.14
C ARG A 238 -22.72 -0.51 2.21
N GLN A 239 -22.29 -1.02 3.37
CA GLN A 239 -23.18 -1.37 4.47
C GLN A 239 -23.92 -0.15 5.01
N LEU A 240 -23.24 1.01 5.10
CA LEU A 240 -23.86 2.26 5.48
C LEU A 240 -24.97 2.67 4.50
N ALA A 241 -24.70 2.61 3.20
CA ALA A 241 -25.70 2.91 2.18
C ALA A 241 -26.92 1.96 2.23
N GLU A 242 -26.69 0.66 2.42
CA GLU A 242 -27.74 -0.34 2.61
C GLU A 242 -28.60 -0.01 3.86
N SER A 243 -27.97 0.36 4.97
CA SER A 243 -28.66 0.72 6.21
C SER A 243 -29.52 1.99 6.03
N VAL A 244 -28.98 3.03 5.39
CA VAL A 244 -29.72 4.27 5.10
C VAL A 244 -30.94 3.99 4.21
N ASN A 245 -30.76 3.18 3.17
CA ASN A 245 -31.83 2.81 2.25
C ASN A 245 -32.96 2.05 2.99
N ARG A 246 -32.61 1.11 3.88
CA ARG A 246 -33.60 0.38 4.70
C ARG A 246 -34.35 1.30 5.66
N ILE A 247 -33.66 2.22 6.35
CA ILE A 247 -34.30 3.22 7.22
C ILE A 247 -35.32 4.04 6.43
N GLN A 248 -34.97 4.47 5.22
CA GLN A 248 -35.89 5.24 4.36
C GLN A 248 -37.11 4.44 3.92
N LEU A 249 -36.94 3.15 3.60
CA LEU A 249 -38.03 2.27 3.19
C LEU A 249 -38.94 1.88 4.36
N GLU A 250 -38.35 1.50 5.50
CA GLU A 250 -39.06 0.99 6.67
C GLU A 250 -39.57 2.09 7.60
N GLN A 251 -39.12 3.35 7.39
CA GLN A 251 -39.48 4.53 8.19
C GLN A 251 -39.25 4.34 9.69
N ASN A 252 -38.20 3.57 10.06
CA ASN A 252 -37.76 3.33 11.42
C ASN A 252 -36.25 3.05 11.47
N PHE A 253 -35.67 3.02 12.68
CA PHE A 253 -34.24 2.79 12.91
C PHE A 253 -33.91 1.38 13.39
N SER A 254 -34.82 0.42 13.31
CA SER A 254 -34.63 -0.95 13.84
C SER A 254 -33.40 -1.66 13.24
N THR A 255 -32.98 -1.26 12.02
CA THR A 255 -31.82 -1.87 11.34
C THR A 255 -30.47 -1.43 11.92
N LEU A 256 -30.43 -0.47 12.84
CA LEU A 256 -29.20 0.01 13.50
C LEU A 256 -28.90 -0.74 14.81
N PHE A 257 -29.83 -1.56 15.31
CA PHE A 257 -29.77 -2.33 16.55
C PHE A 257 -30.07 -3.83 16.29
#